data_c66c15ac01a164f6a5dbc8786254193d
#
_entry.id   c66c15ac01a164f6a5dbc8786254193d
#
_cell.length_a   1.000
_cell.length_b   1.000
_cell.length_c   1.000
_cell.angle_alpha   90.00
_cell.angle_beta   90.00
_cell.angle_gamma   90.00
#
_symmetry.space_group_name_H-M   'P 1'
#
loop_
_entity.id
_entity.type
_entity.pdbx_description
1 polymer ?
#
loop_
_entity_poly.entity_id
_entity_poly.type
_entity_poly.pdbx_seq_one_letter_code
_entity_poly.pdbx_strand_id
1 'polypeptide(L)'
;MSGGGFGWLSPPPKSVMEDYWRGVLMIPERHLIVARLDKVIAGSCQILRPPRNNEAQAFTCQLTTFFIAPWARGYGLAQMIVAESEALAKSEGFSMINLDVRSTQDRAIQSFEARGFTRYATNDFYARVDGDFVPGFYYRKELK
;
A
#
# COMPACT_ATOMS: atom_id res chain seq x y z
N MET A 1 12.30 5.33 12.08
CA MET A 1 11.56 4.78 10.92
C MET A 1 10.13 5.29 10.95
N SER A 2 9.62 5.76 9.84
CA SER A 2 8.29 6.39 9.80
C SER A 2 7.12 5.40 9.93
N GLY A 3 7.39 4.10 10.01
CA GLY A 3 6.36 3.06 10.12
C GLY A 3 5.40 3.00 8.94
N GLY A 4 5.72 3.67 7.84
CA GLY A 4 4.84 3.73 6.69
C GLY A 4 4.64 2.39 6.02
N GLY A 5 3.41 2.08 5.64
CA GLY A 5 3.06 0.90 4.88
C GLY A 5 2.85 -0.38 5.67
N PHE A 6 3.40 -0.46 6.87
CA PHE A 6 3.30 -1.63 7.74
C PHE A 6 2.61 -1.27 9.05
N GLY A 7 2.02 -2.26 9.71
CA GLY A 7 1.34 -2.03 10.99
C GLY A 7 2.28 -1.87 12.18
N TRP A 8 3.55 -2.18 12.03
CA TRP A 8 4.52 -2.05 13.11
C TRP A 8 4.88 -0.59 13.39
N LEU A 9 4.97 -0.24 14.65
CA LEU A 9 5.41 1.09 15.08
C LEU A 9 6.94 1.23 15.08
N SER A 10 7.64 0.10 15.21
CA SER A 10 9.10 0.01 15.13
C SER A 10 9.48 -1.26 14.37
N PRO A 11 10.70 -1.35 13.81
CA PRO A 11 11.11 -2.53 13.06
C PRO A 11 11.06 -3.79 13.93
N PRO A 12 10.39 -4.86 13.45
CA PRO A 12 10.40 -6.13 14.18
C PRO A 12 11.74 -6.83 14.03
N PRO A 13 12.00 -7.88 14.83
CA PRO A 13 13.17 -8.75 14.63
C PRO A 13 13.20 -9.31 13.20
N LYS A 14 14.42 -9.60 12.71
CA LYS A 14 14.61 -10.10 11.35
C LYS A 14 13.79 -11.36 11.06
N SER A 15 13.73 -12.30 12.01
CA SER A 15 12.97 -13.54 11.85
C SER A 15 11.47 -13.30 11.67
N VAL A 16 10.92 -12.34 12.40
CA VAL A 16 9.50 -11.95 12.26
C VAL A 16 9.24 -11.33 10.89
N MET A 17 10.16 -10.48 10.44
CA MET A 17 10.06 -9.87 9.12
C MET A 17 10.14 -10.92 7.99
N GLU A 18 11.06 -11.87 8.11
CA GLU A 18 11.19 -12.95 7.13
C GLU A 18 9.94 -13.82 7.08
N ASP A 19 9.37 -14.18 8.22
CA ASP A 19 8.12 -14.95 8.29
C ASP A 19 6.96 -14.20 7.65
N TYR A 20 6.88 -12.88 7.87
CA TYR A 20 5.88 -12.02 7.23
C TYR A 20 5.98 -12.12 5.70
N TRP A 21 7.19 -11.95 5.15
CA TRP A 21 7.37 -11.99 3.68
C TRP A 21 7.09 -13.37 3.09
N ARG A 22 7.47 -14.44 3.80
CA ARG A 22 7.11 -15.80 3.37
C ARG A 22 5.60 -15.96 3.29
N GLY A 23 4.87 -15.45 4.30
CA GLY A 23 3.42 -15.49 4.31
C GLY A 23 2.81 -14.73 3.13
N VAL A 24 3.32 -13.54 2.82
CA VAL A 24 2.87 -12.73 1.69
C VAL A 24 3.01 -13.49 0.37
N LEU A 25 4.16 -14.13 0.16
CA LEU A 25 4.42 -14.88 -1.08
C LEU A 25 3.58 -16.14 -1.22
N MET A 26 3.02 -16.65 -0.12
CA MET A 26 2.20 -17.86 -0.13
C MET A 26 0.71 -17.61 -0.28
N ILE A 27 0.24 -16.37 -0.13
CA ILE A 27 -1.19 -16.04 -0.18
C ILE A 27 -1.58 -15.73 -1.63
N PRO A 28 -2.47 -16.55 -2.25
CA PRO A 28 -2.85 -16.35 -3.67
C PRO A 28 -3.55 -15.02 -3.94
N GLU A 29 -4.24 -14.47 -2.94
CA GLU A 29 -4.98 -13.20 -3.06
C GLU A 29 -4.08 -11.97 -3.05
N ARG A 30 -2.77 -12.14 -2.80
CA ARG A 30 -1.81 -11.03 -2.73
C ARG A 30 -0.85 -11.06 -3.92
N HIS A 31 -0.67 -9.89 -4.51
CA HIS A 31 0.40 -9.66 -5.48
C HIS A 31 1.39 -8.68 -4.88
N LEU A 32 2.66 -9.05 -4.85
CA LEU A 32 3.73 -8.21 -4.35
C LEU A 32 4.40 -7.49 -5.51
N ILE A 33 4.47 -6.16 -5.39
CA ILE A 33 5.20 -5.30 -6.33
C ILE A 33 6.40 -4.73 -5.58
N VAL A 34 7.58 -4.87 -6.18
CA VAL A 34 8.81 -4.32 -5.61
C VAL A 34 9.45 -3.31 -6.56
N ALA A 35 10.08 -2.30 -6.01
CA ALA A 35 10.92 -1.37 -6.75
C ALA A 35 12.37 -1.58 -6.37
N ARG A 36 13.25 -1.55 -7.36
CA ARG A 36 14.70 -1.68 -7.16
C ARG A 36 15.40 -0.39 -7.55
N LEU A 37 16.43 -0.06 -6.79
CA LEU A 37 17.35 1.01 -7.09
C LEU A 37 18.76 0.45 -6.95
N ASP A 38 19.56 0.50 -8.03
CA ASP A 38 20.89 -0.09 -8.07
C ASP A 38 20.93 -1.56 -7.62
N LYS A 39 19.97 -2.35 -8.11
CA LYS A 39 19.82 -3.79 -7.83
C LYS A 39 19.40 -4.12 -6.39
N VAL A 40 19.11 -3.12 -5.57
CA VAL A 40 18.63 -3.30 -4.20
C VAL A 40 17.13 -3.01 -4.16
N ILE A 41 16.37 -3.84 -3.44
CA ILE A 41 14.93 -3.60 -3.24
C ILE A 41 14.80 -2.35 -2.36
N ALA A 42 14.17 -1.32 -2.91
CA ALA A 42 14.07 0.00 -2.31
C ALA A 42 12.65 0.36 -1.88
N GLY A 43 11.68 -0.42 -2.29
CA GLY A 43 10.29 -0.18 -1.92
C GLY A 43 9.41 -1.32 -2.37
N SER A 44 8.18 -1.33 -1.87
CA SER A 44 7.20 -2.34 -2.22
C SER A 44 5.78 -1.87 -1.92
N CYS A 45 4.82 -2.57 -2.51
CA CYS A 45 3.43 -2.54 -2.07
C CYS A 45 2.79 -3.87 -2.41
N GLN A 46 1.57 -4.06 -1.96
CA GLN A 46 0.81 -5.27 -2.25
C GLN A 46 -0.55 -4.88 -2.83
N ILE A 47 -1.01 -5.67 -3.78
CA ILE A 47 -2.38 -5.63 -4.26
C ILE A 47 -3.11 -6.83 -3.68
N LEU A 48 -4.16 -6.57 -2.92
CA LEU A 48 -4.97 -7.58 -2.28
C LEU A 48 -6.31 -7.65 -2.98
N ARG A 49 -6.64 -8.82 -3.53
CA ARG A 49 -7.96 -9.07 -4.11
C ARG A 49 -8.92 -9.56 -3.03
N PRO A 50 -10.24 -9.33 -3.18
CA PRO A 50 -11.20 -9.84 -2.22
C PRO A 50 -11.22 -11.38 -2.25
N PRO A 51 -11.69 -12.03 -1.15
CA PRO A 51 -11.89 -13.47 -1.15
C PRO A 51 -12.85 -13.91 -2.27
N ARG A 52 -12.66 -15.13 -2.78
CA ARG A 52 -13.45 -15.64 -3.92
C ARG A 52 -14.96 -15.67 -3.64
N ASN A 53 -15.36 -15.86 -2.37
CA ASN A 53 -16.76 -15.85 -2.00
C ASN A 53 -17.39 -14.46 -1.90
N ASN A 54 -16.60 -13.40 -2.06
CA ASN A 54 -17.10 -12.02 -2.05
C ASN A 54 -17.30 -11.53 -3.49
N GLU A 55 -18.25 -12.12 -4.18
CA GLU A 55 -18.53 -11.82 -5.57
C GLU A 55 -19.00 -10.39 -5.78
N ALA A 56 -19.71 -9.82 -4.81
CA ALA A 56 -20.21 -8.45 -4.89
C ALA A 56 -19.10 -7.41 -4.97
N GLN A 57 -17.92 -7.72 -4.44
CA GLN A 57 -16.75 -6.82 -4.47
C GLN A 57 -15.65 -7.31 -5.41
N ALA A 58 -15.93 -8.26 -6.28
CA ALA A 58 -14.95 -8.84 -7.19
C ALA A 58 -14.36 -7.82 -8.18
N PHE A 59 -15.00 -6.67 -8.37
CA PHE A 59 -14.54 -5.60 -9.26
C PHE A 59 -13.46 -4.70 -8.66
N THR A 60 -13.19 -4.82 -7.37
CA THR A 60 -12.28 -3.92 -6.63
C THR A 60 -11.12 -4.69 -6.00
N CYS A 61 -9.99 -4.02 -5.87
CA CYS A 61 -8.85 -4.53 -5.11
C CYS A 61 -8.34 -3.45 -4.16
N GLN A 62 -7.48 -3.84 -3.25
CA GLN A 62 -6.90 -2.93 -2.26
C GLN A 62 -5.38 -2.86 -2.45
N LEU A 63 -4.86 -1.64 -2.52
CA LEU A 63 -3.44 -1.37 -2.43
C LEU A 63 -3.09 -1.22 -0.96
N THR A 64 -2.11 -1.97 -0.48
CA THR A 64 -1.75 -2.01 0.93
C THR A 64 -0.24 -2.10 1.12
N THR A 65 0.23 -1.84 2.33
CA THR A 65 1.63 -1.96 2.73
C THR A 65 2.60 -1.24 1.79
N PHE A 66 2.22 -0.04 1.38
CA PHE A 66 3.05 0.81 0.53
C PHE A 66 4.24 1.35 1.31
N PHE A 67 5.43 1.16 0.77
CA PHE A 67 6.67 1.54 1.45
C PHE A 67 7.77 1.92 0.45
N ILE A 68 8.45 3.04 0.72
CA ILE A 68 9.68 3.41 0.04
C ILE A 68 10.75 3.63 1.11
N ALA A 69 11.89 2.98 0.96
CA ALA A 69 13.01 3.13 1.88
C ALA A 69 13.45 4.61 1.93
N PRO A 70 13.73 5.16 3.12
CA PRO A 70 14.12 6.57 3.23
C PRO A 70 15.31 6.97 2.35
N TRP A 71 16.30 6.08 2.21
CA TRP A 71 17.48 6.33 1.38
C TRP A 71 17.17 6.35 -0.13
N ALA A 72 16.03 5.82 -0.54
CA ALA A 72 15.62 5.75 -1.94
C ALA A 72 14.60 6.83 -2.34
N ARG A 73 14.26 7.73 -1.44
CA ARG A 73 13.33 8.83 -1.73
C ARG A 73 13.96 9.81 -2.73
N GLY A 74 13.12 10.44 -3.53
CA GLY A 74 13.57 11.43 -4.52
C GLY A 74 13.92 10.84 -5.89
N TYR A 75 13.80 9.53 -6.09
CA TYR A 75 14.08 8.88 -7.37
C TYR A 75 12.82 8.51 -8.17
N GLY A 76 11.65 8.96 -7.73
CA GLY A 76 10.38 8.70 -8.43
C GLY A 76 9.83 7.29 -8.24
N LEU A 77 10.37 6.51 -7.31
CA LEU A 77 9.94 5.12 -7.10
C LEU A 77 8.50 5.00 -6.64
N ALA A 78 8.03 5.94 -5.81
CA ALA A 78 6.66 5.95 -5.34
C ALA A 78 5.67 6.02 -6.50
N GLN A 79 5.90 6.93 -7.44
CA GLN A 79 5.07 7.08 -8.63
C GLN A 79 5.11 5.84 -9.52
N MET A 80 6.28 5.24 -9.66
CA MET A 80 6.46 4.01 -10.45
C MET A 80 5.70 2.84 -9.83
N ILE A 81 5.77 2.66 -8.51
CA ILE A 81 5.06 1.58 -7.81
C ILE A 81 3.55 1.76 -7.94
N VAL A 82 3.04 2.97 -7.76
CA VAL A 82 1.61 3.24 -7.89
C VAL A 82 1.15 2.98 -9.32
N ALA A 83 1.91 3.44 -10.32
CA ALA A 83 1.59 3.20 -11.73
C ALA A 83 1.57 1.70 -12.06
N GLU A 84 2.55 0.93 -11.57
CA GLU A 84 2.58 -0.53 -11.76
C GLU A 84 1.39 -1.21 -11.07
N SER A 85 1.01 -0.74 -9.89
CA SER A 85 -0.15 -1.25 -9.17
C SER A 85 -1.44 -1.05 -9.96
N GLU A 86 -1.60 0.11 -10.57
CA GLU A 86 -2.76 0.40 -11.42
C GLU A 86 -2.76 -0.49 -12.66
N ALA A 87 -1.60 -0.65 -13.31
CA ALA A 87 -1.47 -1.50 -14.49
C ALA A 87 -1.78 -2.96 -14.18
N LEU A 88 -1.25 -3.47 -13.07
CA LEU A 88 -1.52 -4.84 -12.62
C LEU A 88 -3.01 -5.04 -12.31
N ALA A 89 -3.59 -4.14 -11.52
CA ALA A 89 -5.00 -4.22 -11.16
C ALA A 89 -5.89 -4.21 -12.41
N LYS A 90 -5.58 -3.36 -13.36
CA LYS A 90 -6.32 -3.27 -14.62
C LYS A 90 -6.18 -4.56 -15.45
N SER A 91 -4.97 -5.12 -15.52
CA SER A 91 -4.72 -6.37 -16.25
C SER A 91 -5.46 -7.56 -15.63
N GLU A 92 -5.68 -7.54 -14.32
CA GLU A 92 -6.42 -8.56 -13.58
C GLU A 92 -7.94 -8.35 -13.64
N GLY A 93 -8.42 -7.34 -14.34
CA GLY A 93 -9.84 -7.08 -14.55
C GLY A 93 -10.52 -6.22 -13.50
N PHE A 94 -9.76 -5.64 -12.57
CA PHE A 94 -10.35 -4.74 -11.58
C PHE A 94 -10.67 -3.37 -12.19
N SER A 95 -11.79 -2.81 -11.79
CA SER A 95 -12.21 -1.46 -12.23
C SER A 95 -12.00 -0.39 -11.16
N MET A 96 -11.67 -0.78 -9.92
CA MET A 96 -11.44 0.15 -8.81
C MET A 96 -10.26 -0.32 -7.97
N ILE A 97 -9.47 0.65 -7.47
CA ILE A 97 -8.50 0.42 -6.41
C ILE A 97 -8.89 1.26 -5.20
N ASN A 98 -8.90 0.63 -4.03
CA ASN A 98 -9.11 1.29 -2.75
C ASN A 98 -7.81 1.23 -1.94
N LEU A 99 -7.59 2.23 -1.10
CA LEU A 99 -6.50 2.21 -0.13
C LEU A 99 -6.87 3.06 1.08
N ASP A 100 -6.17 2.83 2.18
CA ASP A 100 -6.23 3.68 3.35
C ASP A 100 -4.81 4.00 3.81
N VAL A 101 -4.64 5.14 4.49
CA VAL A 101 -3.33 5.65 4.87
C VAL A 101 -3.47 6.56 6.09
N ARG A 102 -2.49 6.49 7.00
CA ARG A 102 -2.43 7.44 8.11
C ARG A 102 -2.26 8.86 7.59
N SER A 103 -2.93 9.81 8.23
CA SER A 103 -2.85 11.22 7.86
C SER A 103 -1.44 11.81 7.94
N THR A 104 -0.54 11.18 8.69
CA THR A 104 0.84 11.61 8.86
C THR A 104 1.78 11.14 7.75
N GLN A 105 1.31 10.30 6.84
CA GLN A 105 2.11 9.77 5.73
C GLN A 105 2.04 10.71 4.51
N ASP A 106 2.59 11.92 4.66
CA ASP A 106 2.46 13.00 3.68
C ASP A 106 2.98 12.63 2.30
N ARG A 107 4.13 11.95 2.21
CA ARG A 107 4.73 11.57 0.93
C ARG A 107 3.88 10.53 0.19
N ALA A 108 3.36 9.55 0.91
CA ALA A 108 2.46 8.54 0.32
C ALA A 108 1.18 9.20 -0.18
N ILE A 109 0.58 10.07 0.62
CA ILE A 109 -0.62 10.81 0.26
C ILE A 109 -0.40 11.63 -1.01
N GLN A 110 0.71 12.37 -1.08
CA GLN A 110 1.07 13.14 -2.27
C GLN A 110 1.19 12.25 -3.51
N SER A 111 1.81 11.08 -3.36
CA SER A 111 1.97 10.12 -4.45
C SER A 111 0.63 9.61 -4.96
N PHE A 112 -0.29 9.28 -4.06
CA PHE A 112 -1.63 8.81 -4.43
C PHE A 112 -2.44 9.91 -5.09
N GLU A 113 -2.47 11.10 -4.51
CA GLU A 113 -3.22 12.23 -5.07
C GLU A 113 -2.67 12.65 -6.43
N ALA A 114 -1.35 12.62 -6.62
CA ALA A 114 -0.73 12.90 -7.91
C ALA A 114 -1.14 11.91 -9.01
N ARG A 115 -1.50 10.69 -8.63
CA ARG A 115 -1.99 9.66 -9.56
C ARG A 115 -3.51 9.65 -9.71
N GLY A 116 -4.21 10.62 -9.12
CA GLY A 116 -5.66 10.76 -9.29
C GLY A 116 -6.51 9.98 -8.29
N PHE A 117 -5.92 9.47 -7.22
CA PHE A 117 -6.70 8.90 -6.11
C PHE A 117 -7.46 10.02 -5.40
N THR A 118 -8.71 9.75 -5.05
CA THR A 118 -9.61 10.71 -4.40
C THR A 118 -9.94 10.25 -2.98
N ARG A 119 -9.76 11.15 -2.02
CA ARG A 119 -10.18 10.89 -0.65
C ARG A 119 -11.70 10.92 -0.58
N TYR A 120 -12.29 9.88 0.02
CA TYR A 120 -13.73 9.82 0.16
C TYR A 120 -14.19 9.67 1.62
N ALA A 121 -13.27 9.39 2.56
CA ALA A 121 -13.62 9.25 3.97
C ALA A 121 -12.41 9.53 4.86
N THR A 122 -12.70 9.88 6.10
CA THR A 122 -11.73 10.06 7.18
C THR A 122 -12.20 9.28 8.41
N ASN A 123 -11.27 8.57 9.04
CA ASN A 123 -11.50 7.90 10.32
C ASN A 123 -10.60 8.54 11.36
N ASP A 124 -11.19 9.23 12.35
CA ASP A 124 -10.42 9.94 13.38
C ASP A 124 -9.68 8.99 14.33
N PHE A 125 -10.10 7.75 14.40
CA PHE A 125 -9.51 6.71 15.25
C PHE A 125 -8.86 5.61 14.44
N TYR A 126 -8.18 5.98 13.36
CA TYR A 126 -7.59 5.03 12.41
C TYR A 126 -6.42 4.24 13.00
N ALA A 127 -5.56 4.90 13.74
CA ALA A 127 -4.37 4.29 14.34
C ALA A 127 -4.09 4.89 15.70
N ARG A 128 -3.38 4.15 16.54
CA ARG A 128 -2.88 4.64 17.83
C ARG A 128 -1.37 4.58 17.80
N VAL A 129 -0.74 5.74 17.94
CA VAL A 129 0.72 5.88 17.87
C VAL A 129 1.18 6.66 19.09
N ASP A 130 2.08 6.08 19.88
CA ASP A 130 2.61 6.68 21.12
C ASP A 130 1.50 7.16 22.08
N GLY A 131 0.42 6.39 22.16
CA GLY A 131 -0.71 6.67 23.05
C GLY A 131 -1.76 7.63 22.50
N ASP A 132 -1.49 8.28 21.36
CA ASP A 132 -2.42 9.22 20.73
C ASP A 132 -3.11 8.60 19.52
N PHE A 133 -4.38 8.98 19.31
CA PHE A 133 -5.09 8.57 18.09
C PHE A 133 -4.64 9.43 16.92
N VAL A 134 -4.40 8.75 15.79
CA VAL A 134 -4.00 9.38 14.53
C VAL A 134 -5.09 9.10 13.50
N PRO A 135 -5.61 10.14 12.83
CA PRO A 135 -6.58 9.94 11.76
C PRO A 135 -6.00 9.18 10.56
N GLY A 136 -6.88 8.52 9.84
CA GLY A 136 -6.55 7.92 8.57
C GLY A 136 -7.52 8.34 7.50
N PHE A 137 -7.05 8.31 6.26
CA PHE A 137 -7.80 8.71 5.09
C PHE A 137 -8.04 7.50 4.19
N TYR A 138 -9.21 7.46 3.59
CA TYR A 138 -9.62 6.43 2.64
C TYR A 138 -9.68 7.02 1.24
N TYR A 139 -8.97 6.38 0.32
CA TYR A 139 -8.85 6.82 -1.07
C TYR A 139 -9.34 5.74 -2.01
N ARG A 140 -9.80 6.17 -3.17
CA ARG A 140 -10.17 5.28 -4.26
C ARG A 140 -9.77 5.87 -5.60
N LYS A 141 -9.60 5.00 -6.59
CA LYS A 141 -9.39 5.40 -7.98
C LYS A 141 -10.12 4.44 -8.90
N GLU A 142 -10.87 5.01 -9.85
CA GLU A 142 -11.47 4.26 -10.94
C GLU A 142 -10.41 3.97 -11.99
N LEU A 143 -10.33 2.73 -12.44
CA LEU A 143 -9.40 2.29 -13.49
C LEU A 143 -10.14 2.27 -14.83
N LYS A 144 -9.65 3.07 -15.76
CA LYS A 144 -10.25 3.17 -17.11
C LYS A 144 -9.47 2.37 -18.14
#